data_d9ec43a95c5d5afbf3aa4f6644aa9e05
#
_entry.id   d9ec43a95c5d5afbf3aa4f6644aa9e05
#
_cell.length_a   1.000
_cell.length_b   1.000
_cell.length_c   1.000
_cell.angle_alpha   90.00
_cell.angle_beta   90.00
_cell.angle_gamma   90.00
#
_symmetry.space_group_name_H-M   'P 1'
#
loop_
_entity.id
_entity.type
_entity.pdbx_description
1 polymer ?
#
loop_
_entity_poly.entity_id
_entity_poly.type
_entity_poly.pdbx_seq_one_letter_code
_entity_poly.pdbx_strand_id
1 'polypeptide(L)'
;MPRLAAWLLPLFLTAPVTAAPVDIIVIANESEIHTRILTAASEELTALGSTARLLPILADELESELENRRSTALVVTLGSRAARELHVKIPVPMLHAAIPAALYPSLQSSPESEQHPQGHSALFLDQPATRQIDAIHITLPQLQRLGVLTSPETEAMIVPLRAAASDAGIEMIDTIVPEPELLIPRVEQLLRYTDALLITPDANLYNRYTLQKVLLAAYRQRKPVIGLSAAYVKAGALLAVHADPEAIGHDLGEAIARFIERGRLDPPSHVQRFAIAVNHHVARSLGLNLPADQELLRLLQQSESRQ
;
A
#
# COMPACT_ATOMS: atom_id res chain seq x y z
N MET A 1 43.81 -52.77 -43.23
CA MET A 1 42.66 -52.79 -42.34
C MET A 1 42.89 -51.70 -41.29
N PRO A 2 42.23 -50.53 -41.34
CA PRO A 2 42.39 -49.51 -40.32
C PRO A 2 41.35 -49.71 -39.21
N ARG A 3 41.79 -49.65 -37.94
CA ARG A 3 41.01 -49.73 -36.75
C ARG A 3 40.34 -48.37 -36.51
N LEU A 4 38.98 -48.31 -36.51
CA LEU A 4 38.16 -47.19 -36.05
C LEU A 4 38.23 -47.17 -34.53
N ALA A 5 38.84 -46.10 -33.97
CA ALA A 5 38.73 -45.75 -32.53
C ALA A 5 37.47 -44.95 -32.32
N ALA A 6 36.48 -45.54 -31.62
CA ALA A 6 35.30 -44.87 -31.20
C ALA A 6 35.62 -43.97 -29.97
N TRP A 7 35.54 -42.65 -30.13
CA TRP A 7 35.63 -41.68 -29.03
C TRP A 7 34.26 -41.61 -28.33
N LEU A 8 34.15 -42.21 -27.14
CA LEU A 8 33.06 -42.03 -26.23
C LEU A 8 33.21 -40.64 -25.54
N LEU A 9 32.44 -39.65 -25.93
CA LEU A 9 32.27 -38.39 -25.17
C LEU A 9 31.51 -38.70 -23.88
N PRO A 10 32.03 -38.33 -22.70
CA PRO A 10 31.24 -38.44 -21.46
C PRO A 10 30.13 -37.37 -21.48
N LEU A 11 28.90 -37.82 -21.41
CA LEU A 11 27.73 -36.99 -21.19
C LEU A 11 27.78 -36.53 -19.73
N PHE A 12 28.25 -35.30 -19.48
CA PHE A 12 28.12 -34.67 -18.16
C PHE A 12 26.64 -34.32 -17.93
N LEU A 13 25.93 -35.19 -17.19
CA LEU A 13 24.67 -34.84 -16.58
C LEU A 13 24.98 -33.76 -15.53
N THR A 14 24.77 -32.48 -15.87
CA THR A 14 24.74 -31.41 -14.88
C THR A 14 23.45 -31.56 -14.10
N ALA A 15 23.56 -32.09 -12.87
CA ALA A 15 22.46 -32.04 -11.93
C ALA A 15 22.08 -30.55 -11.72
N PRO A 16 20.78 -30.18 -11.66
CA PRO A 16 20.40 -28.84 -11.35
C PRO A 16 20.94 -28.48 -9.96
N VAL A 17 21.79 -27.47 -9.88
CA VAL A 17 22.21 -26.88 -8.61
C VAL A 17 20.98 -26.16 -8.09
N THR A 18 20.22 -26.80 -7.22
CA THR A 18 19.20 -26.13 -6.42
C THR A 18 19.91 -25.15 -5.50
N ALA A 19 19.74 -23.85 -5.75
CA ALA A 19 20.24 -22.81 -4.87
C ALA A 19 19.65 -23.02 -3.46
N ALA A 20 20.46 -22.83 -2.42
CA ALA A 20 19.98 -22.94 -1.05
C ALA A 20 18.87 -21.90 -0.78
N PRO A 21 17.87 -22.25 0.03
CA PRO A 21 16.81 -21.32 0.36
C PRO A 21 17.37 -20.08 1.09
N VAL A 22 16.85 -18.91 0.73
CA VAL A 22 17.21 -17.63 1.35
C VAL A 22 16.15 -17.27 2.38
N ASP A 23 16.55 -17.16 3.65
CA ASP A 23 15.64 -16.83 4.73
C ASP A 23 15.33 -15.32 4.76
N ILE A 24 14.03 -15.00 4.76
CA ILE A 24 13.48 -13.66 4.89
C ILE A 24 12.67 -13.62 6.18
N ILE A 25 13.15 -12.90 7.18
CA ILE A 25 12.42 -12.72 8.43
C ILE A 25 11.30 -11.71 8.20
N VAL A 26 10.08 -12.06 8.61
CA VAL A 26 8.92 -11.16 8.51
C VAL A 26 8.35 -10.90 9.89
N ILE A 27 8.43 -9.65 10.33
CA ILE A 27 7.85 -9.21 11.59
C ILE A 27 6.42 -8.79 11.34
N ALA A 28 5.50 -9.59 11.87
CA ALA A 28 4.08 -9.41 11.69
C ALA A 28 3.33 -9.69 13.00
N ASN A 29 2.26 -8.94 13.25
CA ASN A 29 1.33 -9.30 14.31
C ASN A 29 0.38 -10.40 13.82
N GLU A 30 -0.13 -11.20 14.71
CA GLU A 30 -1.19 -12.16 14.41
C GLU A 30 -2.46 -11.43 13.96
N SER A 31 -2.76 -11.50 12.66
CA SER A 31 -3.99 -10.99 12.09
C SER A 31 -4.34 -11.72 10.79
N GLU A 32 -5.62 -11.86 10.49
CA GLU A 32 -6.09 -12.46 9.25
C GLU A 32 -5.55 -11.71 8.01
N ILE A 33 -5.45 -10.39 8.08
CA ILE A 33 -4.91 -9.55 7.00
C ILE A 33 -3.44 -9.90 6.74
N HIS A 34 -2.62 -9.99 7.77
CA HIS A 34 -1.21 -10.32 7.62
C HIS A 34 -1.02 -11.75 7.09
N THR A 35 -1.83 -12.70 7.54
CA THR A 35 -1.80 -14.08 7.03
C THR A 35 -2.11 -14.11 5.54
N ARG A 36 -3.12 -13.38 5.06
CA ARG A 36 -3.46 -13.28 3.63
C ARG A 36 -2.32 -12.66 2.81
N ILE A 37 -1.72 -11.57 3.30
CA ILE A 37 -0.56 -10.94 2.65
C ILE A 37 0.61 -11.94 2.52
N LEU A 38 0.95 -12.63 3.60
CA LEU A 38 2.07 -13.59 3.59
C LEU A 38 1.80 -14.81 2.71
N THR A 39 0.56 -15.29 2.68
CA THR A 39 0.15 -16.38 1.78
C THR A 39 0.34 -15.97 0.32
N ALA A 40 -0.20 -14.82 -0.08
CA ALA A 40 -0.06 -14.32 -1.44
C ALA A 40 1.41 -14.02 -1.82
N ALA A 41 2.20 -13.50 -0.88
CA ALA A 41 3.64 -13.28 -1.11
C ALA A 41 4.40 -14.61 -1.33
N SER A 42 4.06 -15.64 -0.58
CA SER A 42 4.66 -16.98 -0.73
C SER A 42 4.25 -17.65 -2.05
N GLU A 43 3.00 -17.47 -2.48
CA GLU A 43 2.49 -17.93 -3.77
C GLU A 43 3.22 -17.24 -4.93
N GLU A 44 3.41 -15.92 -4.85
CA GLU A 44 4.13 -15.15 -5.86
C GLU A 44 5.59 -15.55 -5.95
N LEU A 45 6.29 -15.70 -4.80
CA LEU A 45 7.67 -16.18 -4.76
C LEU A 45 7.81 -17.56 -5.41
N THR A 46 6.86 -18.45 -5.16
CA THR A 46 6.82 -19.77 -5.78
C THR A 46 6.60 -19.69 -7.28
N ALA A 47 5.67 -18.85 -7.73
CA ALA A 47 5.38 -18.63 -9.15
C ALA A 47 6.58 -18.05 -9.92
N LEU A 48 7.37 -17.19 -9.25
CA LEU A 48 8.60 -16.61 -9.80
C LEU A 48 9.81 -17.57 -9.71
N GLY A 49 9.65 -18.75 -9.14
CA GLY A 49 10.74 -19.70 -8.94
C GLY A 49 11.81 -19.22 -7.94
N SER A 50 11.45 -18.29 -7.06
CA SER A 50 12.36 -17.76 -6.04
C SER A 50 12.67 -18.80 -4.97
N THR A 51 13.90 -18.77 -4.45
CA THR A 51 14.34 -19.60 -3.32
C THR A 51 14.07 -18.97 -1.96
N ALA A 52 13.38 -17.82 -1.92
CA ALA A 52 13.02 -17.14 -0.68
C ALA A 52 12.05 -17.97 0.17
N ARG A 53 12.31 -17.97 1.47
CA ARG A 53 11.42 -18.55 2.48
C ARG A 53 11.02 -17.48 3.48
N LEU A 54 9.73 -17.17 3.58
CA LEU A 54 9.21 -16.23 4.55
C LEU A 54 9.12 -16.89 5.93
N LEU A 55 9.67 -16.24 6.93
CA LEU A 55 9.69 -16.69 8.32
C LEU A 55 8.98 -15.64 9.19
N PRO A 56 7.66 -15.78 9.41
CA PRO A 56 6.94 -14.86 10.28
C PRO A 56 7.35 -15.08 11.73
N ILE A 57 7.68 -13.98 12.42
CA ILE A 57 8.04 -13.94 13.83
C ILE A 57 7.41 -12.73 14.53
N LEU A 58 7.41 -12.72 15.84
CA LEU A 58 7.06 -11.53 16.63
C LEU A 58 8.29 -10.60 16.78
N ALA A 59 8.04 -9.34 17.09
CA ALA A 59 9.12 -8.34 17.14
C ALA A 59 10.14 -8.63 18.26
N ASP A 60 9.71 -9.21 19.37
CA ASP A 60 10.54 -9.57 20.51
C ASP A 60 11.44 -10.81 20.26
N GLU A 61 11.14 -11.60 19.24
CA GLU A 61 11.94 -12.77 18.84
C GLU A 61 13.09 -12.41 17.90
N LEU A 62 13.11 -11.18 17.36
CA LEU A 62 14.02 -10.82 16.25
C LEU A 62 15.49 -10.96 16.58
N GLU A 63 15.95 -10.49 17.75
CA GLU A 63 17.36 -10.55 18.14
C GLU A 63 17.85 -11.99 18.18
N SER A 64 17.08 -12.87 18.83
CA SER A 64 17.42 -14.30 18.93
C SER A 64 17.41 -15.00 17.57
N GLU A 65 16.47 -14.65 16.69
CA GLU A 65 16.41 -15.23 15.35
C GLU A 65 17.55 -14.74 14.45
N LEU A 66 17.98 -13.49 14.54
CA LEU A 66 19.14 -12.98 13.80
C LEU A 66 20.45 -13.63 14.25
N GLU A 67 20.61 -13.87 15.55
CA GLU A 67 21.78 -14.61 16.08
C GLU A 67 21.82 -16.05 15.61
N ASN A 68 20.68 -16.72 15.57
CA ASN A 68 20.54 -18.12 15.15
C ASN A 68 20.64 -18.30 13.63
N ARG A 69 20.24 -17.29 12.84
CA ARG A 69 20.15 -17.36 11.38
C ARG A 69 21.09 -16.37 10.70
N ARG A 70 22.37 -16.74 10.63
CA ARG A 70 23.39 -15.93 9.93
C ARG A 70 23.16 -15.79 8.43
N SER A 71 22.22 -16.55 7.85
CA SER A 71 21.84 -16.50 6.44
C SER A 71 20.65 -15.59 6.15
N THR A 72 20.12 -14.85 7.14
CA THR A 72 19.04 -13.87 6.91
C THR A 72 19.53 -12.80 5.95
N ALA A 73 18.85 -12.68 4.81
CA ALA A 73 19.21 -11.72 3.76
C ALA A 73 18.44 -10.41 3.85
N LEU A 74 17.23 -10.45 4.41
CA LEU A 74 16.31 -9.32 4.48
C LEU A 74 15.38 -9.47 5.70
N VAL A 75 15.07 -8.35 6.34
CA VAL A 75 13.98 -8.25 7.32
C VAL A 75 12.82 -7.46 6.69
N VAL A 76 11.63 -8.01 6.76
CA VAL A 76 10.39 -7.33 6.34
C VAL A 76 9.59 -6.99 7.58
N THR A 77 9.12 -5.74 7.70
CA THR A 77 8.11 -5.37 8.71
C THR A 77 6.75 -5.25 8.04
N LEU A 78 5.73 -5.86 8.60
CA LEU A 78 4.39 -5.84 8.04
C LEU A 78 3.46 -4.96 8.89
N GLY A 79 3.09 -3.81 8.34
CA GLY A 79 2.25 -2.80 8.98
C GLY A 79 3.00 -1.77 9.83
N SER A 80 2.33 -0.65 10.11
CA SER A 80 2.90 0.52 10.79
C SER A 80 3.39 0.23 12.20
N ARG A 81 2.76 -0.71 12.91
CA ARG A 81 3.17 -1.07 14.27
C ARG A 81 4.53 -1.76 14.26
N ALA A 82 4.68 -2.81 13.46
CA ALA A 82 5.95 -3.53 13.32
C ALA A 82 7.08 -2.59 12.85
N ALA A 83 6.78 -1.69 11.89
CA ALA A 83 7.76 -0.72 11.40
C ALA A 83 8.24 0.27 12.49
N ARG A 84 7.36 0.68 13.41
CA ARG A 84 7.71 1.63 14.49
C ARG A 84 8.40 0.97 15.70
N GLU A 85 8.07 -0.28 15.98
CA GLU A 85 8.64 -1.02 17.12
C GLU A 85 10.10 -1.45 16.88
N LEU A 86 10.53 -1.45 15.61
CA LEU A 86 11.88 -1.82 15.23
C LEU A 86 12.82 -0.62 15.19
N HIS A 87 13.28 -0.22 16.38
CA HIS A 87 14.36 0.75 16.55
C HIS A 87 15.75 0.09 16.71
N VAL A 88 15.85 -1.20 16.40
CA VAL A 88 17.06 -1.98 16.63
C VAL A 88 18.03 -1.85 15.45
N LYS A 89 19.30 -1.76 15.75
CA LYS A 89 20.37 -1.84 14.75
C LYS A 89 20.40 -3.24 14.14
N ILE A 90 19.78 -3.38 12.98
CA ILE A 90 19.70 -4.64 12.26
C ILE A 90 20.77 -4.61 11.15
N PRO A 91 21.73 -5.55 11.11
CA PRO A 91 22.84 -5.52 10.15
C PRO A 91 22.45 -5.98 8.74
N VAL A 92 21.15 -6.06 8.43
CA VAL A 92 20.60 -6.51 7.15
C VAL A 92 19.61 -5.48 6.60
N PRO A 93 19.37 -5.44 5.27
CA PRO A 93 18.38 -4.56 4.66
C PRO A 93 16.98 -4.71 5.26
N MET A 94 16.19 -3.65 5.23
CA MET A 94 14.81 -3.66 5.74
C MET A 94 13.82 -3.20 4.68
N LEU A 95 12.73 -3.95 4.52
CA LEU A 95 11.59 -3.59 3.68
C LEU A 95 10.34 -3.40 4.56
N HIS A 96 9.83 -2.18 4.62
CA HIS A 96 8.61 -1.85 5.35
C HIS A 96 7.40 -2.04 4.44
N ALA A 97 6.63 -3.11 4.60
CA ALA A 97 5.45 -3.39 3.79
C ALA A 97 4.15 -3.00 4.48
N ALA A 98 3.15 -2.60 3.69
CA ALA A 98 1.81 -2.22 4.15
C ALA A 98 1.81 -1.07 5.17
N ILE A 99 2.65 -0.07 4.96
CA ILE A 99 2.69 1.17 5.75
C ILE A 99 2.17 2.36 4.94
N PRO A 100 1.59 3.41 5.57
CA PRO A 100 1.33 4.67 4.89
C PRO A 100 2.61 5.36 4.43
N ALA A 101 2.61 5.97 3.25
CA ALA A 101 3.78 6.70 2.72
C ALA A 101 4.25 7.81 3.67
N ALA A 102 3.32 8.48 4.35
CA ALA A 102 3.62 9.54 5.32
C ALA A 102 4.43 9.05 6.54
N LEU A 103 4.41 7.75 6.84
CA LEU A 103 5.21 7.19 7.94
C LEU A 103 6.68 7.04 7.58
N TYR A 104 6.98 6.77 6.31
CA TYR A 104 8.32 6.36 5.88
C TYR A 104 9.43 7.38 6.18
N PRO A 105 9.24 8.71 6.00
CA PRO A 105 10.28 9.69 6.35
C PRO A 105 10.72 9.61 7.82
N SER A 106 9.78 9.34 8.75
CA SER A 106 10.11 9.21 10.17
C SER A 106 10.92 7.95 10.49
N LEU A 107 10.78 6.89 9.69
CA LEU A 107 11.57 5.67 9.82
C LEU A 107 13.00 5.85 9.29
N GLN A 108 13.20 6.75 8.33
CA GLN A 108 14.53 7.07 7.78
C GLN A 108 15.33 8.06 8.65
N SER A 109 14.63 8.92 9.39
CA SER A 109 15.27 10.02 10.15
C SER A 109 15.87 9.57 11.48
N SER A 110 15.85 8.27 11.81
CA SER A 110 16.51 7.79 13.02
C SER A 110 18.05 7.83 12.83
N PRO A 111 18.83 8.25 13.84
CA PRO A 111 20.30 8.26 13.78
C PRO A 111 20.89 6.87 13.48
N GLU A 112 20.08 5.84 13.62
CA GLU A 112 20.42 4.45 13.39
C GLU A 112 20.28 4.06 11.91
N SER A 113 19.41 4.72 11.15
CA SER A 113 19.20 4.44 9.71
C SER A 113 20.38 4.92 8.84
N GLU A 114 21.09 5.99 9.23
CA GLU A 114 22.26 6.49 8.51
C GLU A 114 23.45 5.50 8.53
N GLN A 115 23.44 4.52 9.43
CA GLN A 115 24.52 3.56 9.61
C GLN A 115 24.29 2.24 8.84
N HIS A 116 23.18 2.10 8.09
CA HIS A 116 22.91 0.87 7.33
C HIS A 116 23.39 0.97 5.86
N PRO A 117 24.51 0.34 5.51
CA PRO A 117 25.08 0.42 4.15
C PRO A 117 24.18 -0.23 3.08
N GLN A 118 23.17 -1.00 3.46
CA GLN A 118 22.29 -1.72 2.54
C GLN A 118 20.87 -1.16 2.45
N GLY A 119 20.53 -0.16 3.29
CA GLY A 119 19.36 0.69 3.12
C GLY A 119 18.03 0.13 3.62
N HIS A 120 17.06 1.02 3.59
CA HIS A 120 15.66 0.76 3.88
C HIS A 120 14.82 1.04 2.65
N SER A 121 13.75 0.30 2.45
CA SER A 121 12.74 0.58 1.44
C SER A 121 11.33 0.38 2.00
N ALA A 122 10.32 0.74 1.21
CA ALA A 122 8.95 0.56 1.61
C ALA A 122 8.03 0.18 0.45
N LEU A 123 7.01 -0.61 0.76
CA LEU A 123 5.84 -0.86 -0.08
C LEU A 123 4.63 -0.22 0.60
N PHE A 124 4.16 0.91 0.05
CA PHE A 124 3.12 1.73 0.67
C PHE A 124 1.73 1.14 0.48
N LEU A 125 0.93 1.16 1.54
CA LEU A 125 -0.45 0.69 1.55
C LEU A 125 -1.40 1.66 0.83
N ASP A 126 -1.19 2.96 1.02
CA ASP A 126 -1.99 4.02 0.44
C ASP A 126 -1.75 4.12 -1.08
N GLN A 127 -2.75 4.64 -1.77
CA GLN A 127 -2.69 4.80 -3.22
C GLN A 127 -1.99 6.11 -3.58
N PRO A 128 -1.26 6.18 -4.71
CA PRO A 128 -0.70 7.44 -5.19
C PRO A 128 -1.78 8.53 -5.29
N ALA A 129 -1.40 9.76 -4.98
CA ALA A 129 -2.32 10.90 -5.06
C ALA A 129 -2.93 11.07 -6.47
N THR A 130 -2.12 10.88 -7.51
CA THR A 130 -2.56 10.93 -8.92
C THR A 130 -3.64 9.88 -9.18
N ARG A 131 -3.43 8.62 -8.77
CA ARG A 131 -4.41 7.54 -8.93
C ARG A 131 -5.74 7.84 -8.23
N GLN A 132 -5.69 8.40 -7.02
CA GLN A 132 -6.89 8.79 -6.28
C GLN A 132 -7.66 9.90 -6.99
N ILE A 133 -6.97 10.94 -7.46
CA ILE A 133 -7.59 12.07 -8.16
C ILE A 133 -8.12 11.65 -9.53
N ASP A 134 -7.39 10.83 -10.29
CA ASP A 134 -7.84 10.30 -11.57
C ASP A 134 -9.13 9.47 -11.40
N ALA A 135 -9.18 8.61 -10.38
CA ALA A 135 -10.38 7.84 -10.07
C ALA A 135 -11.58 8.75 -9.74
N ILE A 136 -11.35 9.83 -8.99
CA ILE A 136 -12.37 10.84 -8.69
C ILE A 136 -12.81 11.53 -9.98
N HIS A 137 -11.89 12.00 -10.82
CA HIS A 137 -12.19 12.69 -12.06
C HIS A 137 -12.97 11.82 -13.05
N ILE A 138 -12.57 10.54 -13.20
CA ILE A 138 -13.28 9.57 -14.05
C ILE A 138 -14.69 9.29 -13.53
N THR A 139 -14.86 9.18 -12.20
CA THR A 139 -16.13 8.84 -11.57
C THR A 139 -17.07 10.03 -11.45
N LEU A 140 -16.52 11.21 -11.18
CA LEU A 140 -17.22 12.47 -10.96
C LEU A 140 -16.70 13.58 -11.87
N PRO A 141 -16.90 13.50 -13.18
CA PRO A 141 -16.29 14.42 -14.15
C PRO A 141 -16.77 15.88 -14.02
N GLN A 142 -17.85 16.12 -13.30
CA GLN A 142 -18.38 17.47 -13.02
C GLN A 142 -17.88 18.05 -11.70
N LEU A 143 -17.06 17.30 -10.94
CA LEU A 143 -16.52 17.76 -9.67
C LEU A 143 -15.53 18.90 -9.89
N GLN A 144 -15.76 20.01 -9.19
CA GLN A 144 -14.89 21.19 -9.26
C GLN A 144 -14.14 21.41 -7.93
N ARG A 145 -14.75 21.07 -6.81
CA ARG A 145 -14.20 21.35 -5.47
C ARG A 145 -14.19 20.09 -4.62
N LEU A 146 -13.00 19.66 -4.23
CA LEU A 146 -12.78 18.48 -3.40
C LEU A 146 -12.42 18.89 -1.97
N GLY A 147 -13.21 18.46 -0.99
CA GLY A 147 -12.95 18.70 0.42
C GLY A 147 -12.02 17.64 1.01
N VAL A 148 -11.09 18.06 1.84
CA VAL A 148 -10.17 17.17 2.59
C VAL A 148 -10.04 17.69 4.02
N LEU A 149 -10.04 16.76 5.01
CA LEU A 149 -9.72 17.11 6.40
C LEU A 149 -8.52 16.27 6.86
N THR A 150 -7.65 16.93 7.63
CA THR A 150 -6.48 16.31 8.25
C THR A 150 -6.37 16.74 9.71
N SER A 151 -5.70 15.94 10.53
CA SER A 151 -5.15 16.37 11.80
C SER A 151 -3.84 17.14 11.58
N PRO A 152 -3.31 17.86 12.59
CA PRO A 152 -2.01 18.50 12.49
C PRO A 152 -0.87 17.52 12.14
N GLU A 153 -0.97 16.27 12.61
CA GLU A 153 0.04 15.23 12.39
C GLU A 153 0.05 14.72 10.94
N THR A 154 -1.07 14.87 10.22
CA THR A 154 -1.23 14.35 8.86
C THR A 154 -1.33 15.45 7.80
N GLU A 155 -1.18 16.72 8.18
CA GLU A 155 -1.28 17.87 7.26
C GLU A 155 -0.37 17.73 6.03
N ALA A 156 0.84 17.22 6.20
CA ALA A 156 1.79 17.06 5.10
C ALA A 156 1.29 16.10 3.99
N MET A 157 0.33 15.21 4.30
CA MET A 157 -0.22 14.25 3.32
C MET A 157 -1.02 14.93 2.20
N ILE A 158 -1.51 16.14 2.41
CA ILE A 158 -2.31 16.85 1.39
C ILE A 158 -1.48 17.46 0.28
N VAL A 159 -0.17 17.63 0.47
CA VAL A 159 0.70 18.27 -0.53
C VAL A 159 0.65 17.54 -1.88
N PRO A 160 0.89 16.24 -1.98
CA PRO A 160 0.77 15.52 -3.24
C PRO A 160 -0.66 15.44 -3.77
N LEU A 161 -1.67 15.38 -2.89
CA LEU A 161 -3.07 15.40 -3.29
C LEU A 161 -3.47 16.73 -3.92
N ARG A 162 -3.00 17.84 -3.35
CA ARG A 162 -3.26 19.19 -3.87
C ARG A 162 -2.63 19.38 -5.25
N ALA A 163 -1.40 18.91 -5.44
CA ALA A 163 -0.73 18.96 -6.74
C ALA A 163 -1.52 18.17 -7.78
N ALA A 164 -1.85 16.91 -7.50
CA ALA A 164 -2.62 16.07 -8.42
C ALA A 164 -4.02 16.64 -8.72
N ALA A 165 -4.71 17.20 -7.71
CA ALA A 165 -6.01 17.84 -7.90
C ALA A 165 -5.90 19.07 -8.83
N SER A 166 -4.88 19.91 -8.62
CA SER A 166 -4.61 21.08 -9.47
C SER A 166 -4.36 20.68 -10.94
N ASP A 167 -3.56 19.63 -11.17
CA ASP A 167 -3.26 19.11 -12.50
C ASP A 167 -4.52 18.58 -13.20
N ALA A 168 -5.47 18.05 -12.44
CA ALA A 168 -6.77 17.59 -12.92
C ALA A 168 -7.83 18.72 -13.04
N GLY A 169 -7.49 19.97 -12.73
CA GLY A 169 -8.41 21.11 -12.74
C GLY A 169 -9.42 21.10 -11.59
N ILE A 170 -9.12 20.41 -10.49
CA ILE A 170 -9.95 20.32 -9.29
C ILE A 170 -9.38 21.24 -8.21
N GLU A 171 -10.21 22.15 -7.69
CA GLU A 171 -9.88 22.96 -6.52
C GLU A 171 -9.97 22.10 -5.25
N MET A 172 -8.85 21.93 -4.54
CA MET A 172 -8.85 21.23 -3.27
C MET A 172 -9.01 22.23 -2.11
N ILE A 173 -10.06 22.05 -1.31
CA ILE A 173 -10.33 22.83 -0.10
C ILE A 173 -10.04 21.95 1.11
N ASP A 174 -8.99 22.27 1.84
CA ASP A 174 -8.58 21.51 3.01
C ASP A 174 -8.86 22.24 4.31
N THR A 175 -9.01 21.47 5.37
CA THR A 175 -9.27 21.98 6.72
C THR A 175 -8.51 21.13 7.74
N ILE A 176 -7.71 21.77 8.58
CA ILE A 176 -7.06 21.11 9.71
C ILE A 176 -8.09 21.03 10.86
N VAL A 177 -8.20 19.83 11.43
CA VAL A 177 -9.03 19.52 12.60
C VAL A 177 -8.10 19.32 13.79
N PRO A 178 -7.93 20.32 14.66
CA PRO A 178 -6.95 20.25 15.75
C PRO A 178 -7.36 19.26 16.85
N GLU A 179 -8.67 19.03 17.01
CA GLU A 179 -9.24 18.14 18.03
C GLU A 179 -10.28 17.23 17.40
N PRO A 180 -10.26 15.92 17.64
CA PRO A 180 -11.19 14.96 17.03
C PRO A 180 -12.66 15.28 17.26
N GLU A 181 -13.00 15.96 18.36
CA GLU A 181 -14.35 16.39 18.71
C GLU A 181 -14.93 17.42 17.72
N LEU A 182 -14.06 18.17 17.07
CA LEU A 182 -14.43 19.16 16.06
C LEU A 182 -14.64 18.56 14.67
N LEU A 183 -14.37 17.26 14.47
CA LEU A 183 -14.46 16.63 13.16
C LEU A 183 -15.82 16.84 12.49
N ILE A 184 -16.91 16.50 13.16
CA ILE A 184 -18.24 16.55 12.54
C ILE A 184 -18.66 17.98 12.19
N PRO A 185 -18.54 18.97 13.09
CA PRO A 185 -18.79 20.37 12.72
C PRO A 185 -17.93 20.85 11.53
N ARG A 186 -16.67 20.46 11.47
CA ARG A 186 -15.78 20.81 10.36
C ARG A 186 -16.17 20.13 9.05
N VAL A 187 -16.53 18.85 9.08
CA VAL A 187 -17.09 18.13 7.92
C VAL A 187 -18.34 18.85 7.40
N GLU A 188 -19.30 19.15 8.27
CA GLU A 188 -20.55 19.83 7.88
C GLU A 188 -20.29 21.22 7.30
N GLN A 189 -19.31 21.95 7.83
CA GLN A 189 -18.91 23.26 7.31
C GLN A 189 -18.25 23.12 5.94
N LEU A 190 -17.27 22.22 5.78
CA LEU A 190 -16.51 22.02 4.55
C LEU A 190 -17.42 21.59 3.40
N LEU A 191 -18.35 20.68 3.64
CA LEU A 191 -19.27 20.15 2.64
C LEU A 191 -20.25 21.19 2.06
N ARG A 192 -20.42 22.37 2.69
CA ARG A 192 -21.19 23.48 2.11
C ARG A 192 -20.49 24.12 0.90
N TYR A 193 -19.16 23.99 0.84
CA TYR A 193 -18.34 24.66 -0.16
C TYR A 193 -17.68 23.68 -1.14
N THR A 194 -17.85 22.37 -0.93
CA THR A 194 -17.22 21.33 -1.73
C THR A 194 -18.26 20.43 -2.39
N ASP A 195 -17.86 19.72 -3.44
CA ASP A 195 -18.73 18.82 -4.20
C ASP A 195 -18.61 17.37 -3.72
N ALA A 196 -17.49 17.03 -3.10
CA ALA A 196 -17.23 15.71 -2.51
C ALA A 196 -16.26 15.84 -1.32
N LEU A 197 -16.16 14.78 -0.53
CA LEU A 197 -15.18 14.62 0.55
C LEU A 197 -14.24 13.46 0.22
N LEU A 198 -12.93 13.71 0.23
CA LEU A 198 -11.91 12.67 0.21
C LEU A 198 -11.43 12.38 1.63
N ILE A 199 -11.53 11.15 2.05
CA ILE A 199 -11.00 10.67 3.32
C ILE A 199 -9.51 10.37 3.15
N THR A 200 -8.69 10.89 4.08
CA THR A 200 -7.25 10.62 4.18
C THR A 200 -6.99 9.48 5.19
N PRO A 201 -5.84 8.78 5.12
CA PRO A 201 -5.47 7.76 6.09
C PRO A 201 -5.03 8.36 7.44
N ASP A 202 -5.93 9.09 8.07
CA ASP A 202 -5.78 9.75 9.36
C ASP A 202 -6.62 9.02 10.42
N ALA A 203 -5.98 8.18 11.24
CA ALA A 203 -6.66 7.39 12.26
C ALA A 203 -7.20 8.23 13.42
N ASN A 204 -6.66 9.45 13.64
CA ASN A 204 -7.16 10.37 14.67
C ASN A 204 -8.56 10.88 14.29
N LEU A 205 -8.80 11.11 12.99
CA LEU A 205 -10.06 11.60 12.47
C LEU A 205 -11.00 10.47 12.04
N TYR A 206 -10.50 9.49 11.29
CA TYR A 206 -11.31 8.46 10.63
C TYR A 206 -11.08 7.09 11.24
N ASN A 207 -11.92 6.72 12.17
CA ASN A 207 -11.89 5.43 12.86
C ASN A 207 -13.31 4.83 12.94
N ARG A 208 -13.43 3.65 13.58
CA ARG A 208 -14.72 2.94 13.71
C ARG A 208 -15.85 3.76 14.39
N TYR A 209 -15.51 4.77 15.19
CA TYR A 209 -16.49 5.57 15.94
C TYR A 209 -16.91 6.85 15.20
N THR A 210 -16.05 7.34 14.32
CA THR A 210 -16.26 8.63 13.63
C THR A 210 -16.74 8.43 12.18
N LEU A 211 -16.31 7.37 11.49
CA LEU A 211 -16.60 7.15 10.08
C LEU A 211 -18.09 7.20 9.76
N GLN A 212 -18.93 6.51 10.53
CA GLN A 212 -20.38 6.50 10.27
C GLN A 212 -21.01 7.89 10.43
N LYS A 213 -20.51 8.70 11.38
CA LYS A 213 -20.98 10.07 11.58
C LYS A 213 -20.61 10.97 10.40
N VAL A 214 -19.38 10.83 9.88
CA VAL A 214 -18.90 11.55 8.70
C VAL A 214 -19.74 11.19 7.47
N LEU A 215 -19.93 9.89 7.21
CA LEU A 215 -20.77 9.42 6.10
C LEU A 215 -22.22 9.93 6.20
N LEU A 216 -22.80 9.94 7.41
CA LEU A 216 -24.14 10.46 7.63
C LEU A 216 -24.22 11.97 7.40
N ALA A 217 -23.21 12.74 7.85
CA ALA A 217 -23.16 14.19 7.62
C ALA A 217 -23.08 14.50 6.12
N ALA A 218 -22.25 13.77 5.37
CA ALA A 218 -22.14 13.91 3.93
C ALA A 218 -23.43 13.50 3.20
N TYR A 219 -24.04 12.40 3.60
CA TYR A 219 -25.30 11.92 3.02
C TYR A 219 -26.44 12.95 3.17
N ARG A 220 -26.56 13.59 4.35
CA ARG A 220 -27.57 14.65 4.59
C ARG A 220 -27.40 15.85 3.66
N GLN A 221 -26.16 16.14 3.23
CA GLN A 221 -25.85 17.22 2.30
C GLN A 221 -25.79 16.75 0.83
N ARG A 222 -26.12 15.46 0.58
CA ARG A 222 -26.03 14.82 -0.75
C ARG A 222 -24.65 14.94 -1.39
N LYS A 223 -23.59 14.84 -0.59
CA LYS A 223 -22.21 14.89 -1.05
C LYS A 223 -21.59 13.51 -1.04
N PRO A 224 -20.99 13.06 -2.15
CA PRO A 224 -20.26 11.80 -2.19
C PRO A 224 -19.03 11.84 -1.30
N VAL A 225 -18.71 10.69 -0.73
CA VAL A 225 -17.48 10.47 0.06
C VAL A 225 -16.62 9.45 -0.66
N ILE A 226 -15.36 9.79 -0.85
CA ILE A 226 -14.33 8.89 -1.37
C ILE A 226 -13.59 8.30 -0.17
N GLY A 227 -13.62 6.98 -0.07
CA GLY A 227 -13.05 6.23 1.05
C GLY A 227 -11.68 5.65 0.74
N LEU A 228 -11.11 4.93 1.72
CA LEU A 228 -9.77 4.35 1.65
C LEU A 228 -9.77 2.86 1.25
N SER A 229 -10.91 2.17 1.34
CA SER A 229 -10.99 0.73 1.11
C SER A 229 -12.42 0.29 0.79
N ALA A 230 -12.58 -0.96 0.34
CA ALA A 230 -13.87 -1.57 0.14
C ALA A 230 -14.76 -1.56 1.42
N ALA A 231 -14.16 -1.59 2.61
CA ALA A 231 -14.89 -1.47 3.88
C ALA A 231 -15.56 -0.10 4.03
N TYR A 232 -14.90 0.99 3.62
CA TYR A 232 -15.49 2.34 3.60
C TYR A 232 -16.65 2.42 2.63
N VAL A 233 -16.53 1.81 1.45
CA VAL A 233 -17.60 1.74 0.45
C VAL A 233 -18.79 0.94 0.96
N LYS A 234 -18.55 -0.20 1.62
CA LYS A 234 -19.59 -0.99 2.29
C LYS A 234 -20.28 -0.20 3.41
N ALA A 235 -19.55 0.67 4.12
CA ALA A 235 -20.10 1.53 5.16
C ALA A 235 -20.92 2.71 4.61
N GLY A 236 -20.82 3.05 3.32
CA GLY A 236 -21.61 4.12 2.68
C GLY A 236 -20.78 5.17 1.92
N ALA A 237 -19.47 5.03 1.78
CA ALA A 237 -18.72 5.84 0.83
C ALA A 237 -19.12 5.49 -0.61
N LEU A 238 -18.94 6.44 -1.54
CA LEU A 238 -19.29 6.24 -2.95
C LEU A 238 -18.27 5.34 -3.65
N LEU A 239 -17.00 5.61 -3.43
CA LEU A 239 -15.88 5.08 -4.17
C LEU A 239 -14.69 4.87 -3.25
N ALA A 240 -13.87 3.86 -3.53
CA ALA A 240 -12.52 3.75 -3.02
C ALA A 240 -11.61 3.08 -4.06
N VAL A 241 -10.40 3.59 -4.19
CA VAL A 241 -9.29 2.88 -4.84
C VAL A 241 -8.43 2.30 -3.74
N HIS A 242 -8.14 1.02 -3.79
CA HIS A 242 -7.42 0.35 -2.71
C HIS A 242 -6.64 -0.86 -3.22
N ALA A 243 -5.65 -1.29 -2.46
CA ALA A 243 -5.07 -2.61 -2.60
C ALA A 243 -5.70 -3.54 -1.56
N ASP A 244 -6.09 -4.75 -1.97
CA ASP A 244 -6.46 -5.80 -1.04
C ASP A 244 -5.22 -6.53 -0.49
N PRO A 245 -5.36 -7.34 0.56
CA PRO A 245 -4.23 -8.06 1.13
C PRO A 245 -3.48 -8.94 0.15
N GLU A 246 -4.16 -9.56 -0.80
CA GLU A 246 -3.57 -10.40 -1.83
C GLU A 246 -2.72 -9.57 -2.80
N ALA A 247 -3.21 -8.43 -3.24
CA ALA A 247 -2.47 -7.50 -4.10
C ALA A 247 -1.18 -7.02 -3.42
N ILE A 248 -1.26 -6.66 -2.14
CA ILE A 248 -0.09 -6.28 -1.33
C ILE A 248 0.90 -7.45 -1.24
N GLY A 249 0.40 -8.67 -1.01
CA GLY A 249 1.20 -9.86 -0.90
C GLY A 249 1.94 -10.18 -2.20
N HIS A 250 1.27 -10.15 -3.34
CA HIS A 250 1.89 -10.36 -4.65
C HIS A 250 3.00 -9.33 -4.92
N ASP A 251 2.73 -8.05 -4.70
CA ASP A 251 3.74 -7.00 -4.89
C ASP A 251 4.92 -7.13 -3.91
N LEU A 252 4.66 -7.59 -2.67
CA LEU A 252 5.71 -7.91 -1.70
C LEU A 252 6.57 -9.09 -2.17
N GLY A 253 5.96 -10.16 -2.68
CA GLY A 253 6.65 -11.32 -3.24
C GLY A 253 7.57 -10.92 -4.39
N GLU A 254 7.09 -10.09 -5.33
CA GLU A 254 7.91 -9.55 -6.42
C GLU A 254 9.07 -8.68 -5.89
N ALA A 255 8.82 -7.81 -4.90
CA ALA A 255 9.86 -6.95 -4.34
C ALA A 255 10.98 -7.79 -3.67
N ILE A 256 10.60 -8.85 -2.95
CA ILE A 256 11.57 -9.80 -2.36
C ILE A 256 12.32 -10.56 -3.44
N ALA A 257 11.64 -11.06 -4.48
CA ALA A 257 12.29 -11.77 -5.58
C ALA A 257 13.33 -10.89 -6.29
N ARG A 258 12.97 -9.63 -6.60
CA ARG A 258 13.91 -8.66 -7.18
C ARG A 258 15.09 -8.33 -6.27
N PHE A 259 14.85 -8.25 -4.94
CA PHE A 259 15.93 -8.08 -3.98
C PHE A 259 16.91 -9.24 -4.01
N ILE A 260 16.44 -10.49 -4.04
CA ILE A 260 17.30 -11.68 -4.11
C ILE A 260 18.11 -11.71 -5.41
N GLU A 261 17.47 -11.35 -6.53
CA GLU A 261 18.13 -11.31 -7.83
C GLU A 261 19.21 -10.22 -7.91
N ARG A 262 18.94 -9.03 -7.37
CA ARG A 262 19.77 -7.82 -7.55
C ARG A 262 20.72 -7.53 -6.39
N GLY A 263 20.50 -8.14 -5.22
CA GLY A 263 21.26 -7.90 -3.99
C GLY A 263 21.04 -6.52 -3.38
N ARG A 264 20.00 -5.78 -3.82
CA ARG A 264 19.63 -4.45 -3.30
C ARG A 264 18.13 -4.24 -3.35
N LEU A 265 17.62 -3.44 -2.41
CA LEU A 265 16.23 -3.00 -2.41
C LEU A 265 15.95 -2.00 -3.53
N ASP A 266 14.77 -2.11 -4.12
CA ASP A 266 14.24 -1.06 -5.00
C ASP A 266 13.86 0.18 -4.17
N PRO A 267 13.77 1.37 -4.78
CA PRO A 267 13.26 2.56 -4.10
C PRO A 267 11.85 2.34 -3.53
N PRO A 268 11.46 3.07 -2.47
CA PRO A 268 10.12 3.00 -1.91
C PRO A 268 9.06 3.25 -2.98
N SER A 269 7.99 2.45 -2.97
CA SER A 269 6.93 2.52 -3.97
C SER A 269 5.55 2.20 -3.40
N HIS A 270 4.51 2.64 -4.08
CA HIS A 270 3.14 2.21 -3.80
C HIS A 270 2.89 0.83 -4.41
N VAL A 271 1.94 0.10 -3.82
CA VAL A 271 1.40 -1.14 -4.39
C VAL A 271 0.88 -0.86 -5.81
N GLN A 272 1.31 -1.69 -6.76
CA GLN A 272 0.95 -1.54 -8.17
C GLN A 272 -0.39 -2.18 -8.49
N ARG A 273 -0.66 -3.34 -7.88
CA ARG A 273 -1.95 -4.02 -8.00
C ARG A 273 -2.98 -3.34 -7.13
N PHE A 274 -4.07 -2.88 -7.73
CA PHE A 274 -5.15 -2.19 -7.03
C PHE A 274 -6.51 -2.57 -7.58
N ALA A 275 -7.54 -2.29 -6.79
CA ALA A 275 -8.93 -2.47 -7.15
C ALA A 275 -9.71 -1.17 -6.94
N ILE A 276 -10.84 -1.07 -7.61
CA ILE A 276 -11.86 -0.05 -7.38
C ILE A 276 -13.08 -0.72 -6.74
N ALA A 277 -13.63 -0.09 -5.72
CA ALA A 277 -14.91 -0.45 -5.14
C ALA A 277 -15.89 0.72 -5.30
N VAL A 278 -17.13 0.44 -5.72
CA VAL A 278 -18.17 1.45 -5.93
C VAL A 278 -19.45 1.06 -5.19
N ASN A 279 -20.05 2.00 -4.50
CA ASN A 279 -21.38 1.84 -3.92
C ASN A 279 -22.46 2.33 -4.89
N HIS A 280 -22.94 1.46 -5.75
CA HIS A 280 -23.98 1.79 -6.73
C HIS A 280 -25.32 2.19 -6.10
N HIS A 281 -25.61 1.82 -4.84
CA HIS A 281 -26.77 2.33 -4.12
C HIS A 281 -26.62 3.80 -3.75
N VAL A 282 -25.46 4.17 -3.21
CA VAL A 282 -25.13 5.57 -2.92
C VAL A 282 -25.09 6.38 -4.21
N ALA A 283 -24.47 5.88 -5.27
CA ALA A 283 -24.46 6.53 -6.58
C ALA A 283 -25.86 6.88 -7.05
N ARG A 284 -26.79 5.91 -7.09
CA ARG A 284 -28.18 6.15 -7.49
C ARG A 284 -28.90 7.14 -6.58
N SER A 285 -28.67 7.10 -5.26
CA SER A 285 -29.27 8.06 -4.32
C SER A 285 -28.80 9.50 -4.52
N LEU A 286 -27.58 9.65 -5.06
CA LEU A 286 -27.00 10.94 -5.44
C LEU A 286 -27.35 11.37 -6.87
N GLY A 287 -28.10 10.55 -7.62
CA GLY A 287 -28.42 10.80 -9.03
C GLY A 287 -27.27 10.52 -10.00
N LEU A 288 -26.27 9.77 -9.58
CA LEU A 288 -25.13 9.41 -10.40
C LEU A 288 -25.36 8.06 -11.11
N ASN A 289 -25.06 8.02 -12.40
CA ASN A 289 -25.07 6.81 -13.19
C ASN A 289 -23.63 6.41 -13.49
N LEU A 290 -23.08 5.49 -12.70
CA LEU A 290 -21.69 5.08 -12.80
C LEU A 290 -21.56 3.79 -13.61
N PRO A 291 -20.47 3.63 -14.40
CA PRO A 291 -20.11 2.37 -15.02
C PRO A 291 -19.88 1.27 -13.99
N ALA A 292 -19.81 0.02 -14.45
CA ALA A 292 -19.43 -1.11 -13.59
C ALA A 292 -17.99 -0.94 -13.08
N ASP A 293 -17.70 -1.51 -11.90
CA ASP A 293 -16.39 -1.39 -11.23
C ASP A 293 -15.23 -1.81 -12.15
N GLN A 294 -15.41 -2.87 -12.93
CA GLN A 294 -14.39 -3.34 -13.90
C GLN A 294 -14.10 -2.31 -15.01
N GLU A 295 -15.11 -1.60 -15.48
CA GLU A 295 -14.94 -0.57 -16.51
C GLU A 295 -14.22 0.67 -15.92
N LEU A 296 -14.58 1.08 -14.71
CA LEU A 296 -13.88 2.15 -14.00
C LEU A 296 -12.40 1.79 -13.75
N LEU A 297 -12.14 0.55 -13.34
CA LEU A 297 -10.78 0.05 -13.15
C LEU A 297 -9.98 0.12 -14.46
N ARG A 298 -10.59 -0.34 -15.56
CA ARG A 298 -9.96 -0.30 -16.90
C ARG A 298 -9.63 1.14 -17.33
N LEU A 299 -10.56 2.07 -17.12
CA LEU A 299 -10.36 3.48 -17.44
C LEU A 299 -9.22 4.09 -16.61
N LEU A 300 -9.14 3.75 -15.33
CA LEU A 300 -8.08 4.23 -14.43
C LEU A 300 -6.70 3.68 -14.85
N GLN A 301 -6.60 2.39 -15.15
CA GLN A 301 -5.36 1.78 -15.65
C GLN A 301 -4.90 2.39 -16.98
N GLN A 302 -5.84 2.76 -17.85
CA GLN A 302 -5.52 3.47 -19.09
C GLN A 302 -5.05 4.91 -18.85
N SER A 303 -5.56 5.61 -17.86
CA SER A 303 -5.07 6.94 -17.45
C SER A 303 -3.62 6.86 -17.00
N GLU A 304 -3.27 5.93 -16.13
CA GLU A 304 -1.90 5.74 -15.64
C GLU A 304 -0.91 5.39 -16.76
N SER A 305 -1.33 4.62 -17.75
CA SER A 305 -0.46 4.23 -18.88
C SER A 305 -0.12 5.38 -19.84
N ARG A 306 -0.79 6.55 -19.70
CA ARG A 306 -0.59 7.74 -20.56
C ARG A 306 0.27 8.82 -19.89
N GLN A 307 0.53 8.69 -18.59
CA GLN A 307 1.41 9.56 -17.80
C GLN A 307 2.86 9.10 -17.85
#